data_19f1bdff46e754d891656880343c0747
#
_entry.id   19f1bdff46e754d891656880343c0747
#
_cell.length_a   1.000
_cell.length_b   1.000
_cell.length_c   1.000
_cell.angle_alpha   90.00
_cell.angle_beta   90.00
_cell.angle_gamma   90.00
#
_symmetry.space_group_name_H-M   'P 1'
#
loop_
_entity.id
_entity.type
_entity.pdbx_description
1 polymer ?
#
loop_
_entity_poly.entity_id
_entity_poly.type
_entity_poly.pdbx_seq_one_letter_code
_entity_poly.pdbx_strand_id
1 'polypeptide(L)'
;MKVLDIVRTKVVSLDPDETVGKALNIMSKNKIHQIPIIDGDSIYRGMIFAKQFVSINALPDSKLRSFICNTPILTENEQIEKCAQLMIVSANRALPLLDNGRLIGLISERDILKISDFGHATVDEVMSGAIVIEEQSTLGNALSKMRRYNISRLPIINTNGVLVGIINALDIAEVISTPRERSTKSKGIGSLATIRDLEVKSIMKRAISVERRTRVNDILSHFDNNEEVVVIGDRRPIGIVTPKDILELILPRINKPTIHVAHLVDEVTRSEIETQMHKFLEKIQGKLGDIHLVVVYVDKHKTRKYSMRARLFTDKGVVNAKGVAFDPVSSCKVMISRLDRQIKSEHSQRVRDRKHATSASGTMR
;
A
#
# COMPACT_ATOMS: atom_id res chain seq x y z
N MET A 1 0.34 -0.87 25.54
CA MET A 1 1.70 -1.41 25.30
C MET A 1 2.50 -0.33 24.59
N LYS A 2 3.75 -0.14 24.98
CA LYS A 2 4.62 0.88 24.40
C LYS A 2 5.40 0.33 23.19
N VAL A 3 5.79 1.21 22.28
CA VAL A 3 6.58 0.85 21.09
C VAL A 3 7.96 0.27 21.46
N LEU A 4 8.51 0.68 22.61
CA LEU A 4 9.80 0.18 23.11
C LEU A 4 9.77 -1.31 23.41
N ASP A 5 8.60 -1.86 23.77
CA ASP A 5 8.44 -3.29 24.14
C ASP A 5 8.60 -4.22 22.92
N ILE A 6 8.48 -3.69 21.69
CA ILE A 6 8.47 -4.46 20.43
C ILE A 6 9.49 -3.98 19.39
N VAL A 7 10.28 -2.96 19.71
CA VAL A 7 11.26 -2.39 18.77
C VAL A 7 12.33 -3.40 18.38
N ARG A 8 12.66 -3.44 17.09
CA ARG A 8 13.81 -4.20 16.58
C ARG A 8 15.04 -3.31 16.58
N THR A 9 16.03 -3.66 17.38
CA THR A 9 17.29 -2.92 17.52
C THR A 9 18.32 -3.30 16.45
N LYS A 10 18.29 -4.54 15.94
CA LYS A 10 19.15 -4.96 14.82
C LYS A 10 18.54 -4.50 13.50
N VAL A 11 18.91 -3.30 13.08
CA VAL A 11 18.40 -2.66 11.87
C VAL A 11 19.48 -2.58 10.81
N VAL A 12 19.12 -2.99 9.59
CA VAL A 12 19.97 -2.75 8.41
C VAL A 12 19.80 -1.28 8.01
N SER A 13 20.88 -0.52 8.03
CA SER A 13 20.95 0.89 7.61
C SER A 13 21.98 1.07 6.51
N LEU A 14 21.90 2.20 5.80
CA LEU A 14 22.85 2.59 4.77
C LEU A 14 23.29 4.04 4.96
N ASP A 15 24.47 4.35 4.43
CA ASP A 15 25.00 5.72 4.38
C ASP A 15 24.39 6.49 3.20
N PRO A 16 24.19 7.82 3.28
CA PRO A 16 23.72 8.66 2.18
C PRO A 16 24.53 8.51 0.87
N ASP A 17 25.81 8.18 0.97
CA ASP A 17 26.72 8.04 -0.16
C ASP A 17 26.76 6.67 -0.80
N GLU A 18 26.01 5.73 -0.27
CA GLU A 18 25.79 4.45 -0.90
C GLU A 18 24.92 4.57 -2.15
N THR A 19 24.84 3.49 -2.93
CA THR A 19 24.16 3.49 -4.23
C THR A 19 22.77 2.85 -4.18
N VAL A 20 21.92 3.25 -5.13
CA VAL A 20 20.60 2.63 -5.35
C VAL A 20 20.71 1.13 -5.60
N GLY A 21 21.70 0.70 -6.39
CA GLY A 21 21.94 -0.73 -6.69
C GLY A 21 22.21 -1.53 -5.41
N LYS A 22 23.06 -1.00 -4.50
CA LYS A 22 23.32 -1.62 -3.20
C LYS A 22 22.06 -1.69 -2.35
N ALA A 23 21.28 -0.60 -2.31
CA ALA A 23 20.03 -0.57 -1.53
C ALA A 23 19.01 -1.59 -2.05
N LEU A 24 18.81 -1.69 -3.37
CA LEU A 24 17.89 -2.66 -3.98
C LEU A 24 18.31 -4.10 -3.71
N ASN A 25 19.61 -4.40 -3.79
CA ASN A 25 20.12 -5.73 -3.47
C ASN A 25 19.85 -6.12 -2.00
N ILE A 26 20.11 -5.20 -1.07
CA ILE A 26 19.83 -5.42 0.36
C ILE A 26 18.33 -5.58 0.61
N MET A 27 17.50 -4.76 -0.03
CA MET A 27 16.03 -4.83 0.08
C MET A 27 15.51 -6.18 -0.42
N SER A 28 15.97 -6.64 -1.58
CA SER A 28 15.59 -7.95 -2.16
C SER A 28 16.03 -9.10 -1.26
N LYS A 29 17.32 -9.12 -0.87
CA LYS A 29 17.89 -10.18 -0.03
C LYS A 29 17.19 -10.33 1.32
N ASN A 30 16.83 -9.20 1.95
CA ASN A 30 16.21 -9.20 3.27
C ASN A 30 14.67 -9.12 3.21
N LYS A 31 14.07 -9.07 2.01
CA LYS A 31 12.61 -8.92 1.79
C LYS A 31 12.04 -7.70 2.52
N ILE A 32 12.78 -6.57 2.47
CA ILE A 32 12.38 -5.29 3.08
C ILE A 32 12.16 -4.24 1.99
N HIS A 33 11.25 -3.31 2.22
CA HIS A 33 10.84 -2.31 1.23
C HIS A 33 11.37 -0.92 1.54
N GLN A 34 12.01 -0.75 2.68
CA GLN A 34 12.53 0.52 3.17
C GLN A 34 13.76 0.30 4.03
N ILE A 35 14.69 1.24 3.97
CA ILE A 35 15.94 1.21 4.75
C ILE A 35 16.16 2.60 5.33
N PRO A 36 16.46 2.72 6.64
CA PRO A 36 16.87 3.98 7.25
C PRO A 36 18.26 4.37 6.77
N ILE A 37 18.43 5.67 6.56
CA ILE A 37 19.70 6.27 6.23
C ILE A 37 20.32 6.90 7.47
N ILE A 38 21.55 6.52 7.76
CA ILE A 38 22.35 6.99 8.90
C ILE A 38 23.68 7.49 8.34
N ASP A 39 24.10 8.67 8.74
CA ASP A 39 25.39 9.22 8.33
C ASP A 39 26.56 8.74 9.21
N GLY A 40 27.77 9.20 8.88
CA GLY A 40 29.01 8.86 9.58
C GLY A 40 29.01 9.25 11.06
N ASP A 41 28.17 10.20 11.48
CA ASP A 41 28.00 10.63 12.87
C ASP A 41 26.93 9.81 13.62
N SER A 42 26.41 8.76 13.00
CA SER A 42 25.34 7.92 13.51
C SER A 42 24.00 8.65 13.67
N ILE A 43 23.79 9.72 12.94
CA ILE A 43 22.56 10.52 12.95
C ILE A 43 21.61 10.00 11.86
N TYR A 44 20.35 9.80 12.23
CA TYR A 44 19.30 9.43 11.30
C TYR A 44 18.99 10.60 10.33
N ARG A 45 19.03 10.32 9.03
CA ARG A 45 18.81 11.32 7.98
C ARG A 45 17.47 11.15 7.25
N GLY A 46 16.79 10.03 7.46
CA GLY A 46 15.52 9.72 6.84
C GLY A 46 15.44 8.28 6.34
N MET A 47 14.50 8.02 5.45
CA MET A 47 14.19 6.68 4.93
C MET A 47 14.24 6.68 3.41
N ILE A 48 14.67 5.57 2.82
CA ILE A 48 14.53 5.29 1.39
C ILE A 48 13.55 4.15 1.19
N PHE A 49 12.88 4.13 0.03
CA PHE A 49 11.83 3.17 -0.29
C PHE A 49 12.05 2.54 -1.65
N ALA A 50 11.90 1.22 -1.76
CA ALA A 50 12.02 0.48 -3.02
C ALA A 50 11.10 1.04 -4.13
N LYS A 51 9.86 1.41 -3.78
CA LYS A 51 8.88 1.97 -4.74
C LYS A 51 9.35 3.24 -5.44
N GLN A 52 10.21 4.04 -4.79
CA GLN A 52 10.75 5.28 -5.39
C GLN A 52 11.68 4.94 -6.55
N PHE A 53 12.58 3.98 -6.35
CA PHE A 53 13.56 3.59 -7.37
C PHE A 53 12.88 3.03 -8.62
N VAL A 54 11.83 2.22 -8.43
CA VAL A 54 11.04 1.65 -9.53
C VAL A 54 10.23 2.73 -10.26
N SER A 55 9.64 3.67 -9.52
CA SER A 55 8.74 4.67 -10.12
C SER A 55 9.44 5.70 -11.00
N ILE A 56 10.70 6.04 -10.68
CA ILE A 56 11.48 7.05 -11.40
C ILE A 56 12.59 6.45 -12.30
N ASN A 57 12.65 5.10 -12.42
CA ASN A 57 13.73 4.40 -13.12
C ASN A 57 15.11 4.87 -12.66
N ALA A 58 15.36 4.88 -11.34
CA ALA A 58 16.62 5.33 -10.77
C ALA A 58 17.79 4.48 -11.29
N LEU A 59 18.89 5.14 -11.66
CA LEU A 59 20.09 4.45 -12.11
C LEU A 59 20.75 3.75 -10.90
N PRO A 60 21.29 2.52 -11.09
CA PRO A 60 21.91 1.77 -10.00
C PRO A 60 23.04 2.51 -9.27
N ASP A 61 23.81 3.32 -10.02
CA ASP A 61 24.95 4.08 -9.47
C ASP A 61 24.58 5.42 -8.80
N SER A 62 23.27 5.78 -8.84
CA SER A 62 22.80 7.01 -8.20
C SER A 62 22.99 6.94 -6.68
N LYS A 63 23.39 8.06 -6.08
CA LYS A 63 23.60 8.17 -4.62
C LYS A 63 22.28 8.28 -3.88
N LEU A 64 22.18 7.60 -2.72
CA LEU A 64 20.97 7.54 -1.91
C LEU A 64 20.52 8.89 -1.35
N ARG A 65 21.45 9.84 -1.14
CA ARG A 65 21.16 11.19 -0.65
C ARG A 65 20.05 11.90 -1.41
N SER A 66 19.92 11.63 -2.71
CA SER A 66 18.89 12.24 -3.58
C SER A 66 17.49 11.61 -3.41
N PHE A 67 17.37 10.55 -2.63
CA PHE A 67 16.14 9.76 -2.48
C PHE A 67 15.65 9.71 -1.03
N ILE A 68 16.37 10.35 -0.10
CA ILE A 68 16.02 10.37 1.31
C ILE A 68 14.69 11.09 1.50
N CYS A 69 13.76 10.44 2.19
CA CYS A 69 12.47 11.01 2.56
C CYS A 69 12.33 11.13 4.06
N ASN A 70 11.73 12.20 4.50
CA ASN A 70 11.30 12.34 5.88
C ASN A 70 10.14 11.39 6.16
N THR A 71 10.17 10.74 7.31
CA THR A 71 9.12 9.85 7.80
C THR A 71 8.70 10.28 9.20
N PRO A 72 7.50 9.92 9.65
CA PRO A 72 7.16 10.05 11.05
C PRO A 72 8.20 9.32 11.91
N ILE A 73 8.53 9.92 13.03
CA ILE A 73 9.50 9.44 14.01
C ILE A 73 8.72 9.02 15.25
N LEU A 74 9.13 7.92 15.87
CA LEU A 74 8.58 7.47 17.15
C LEU A 74 9.53 7.85 18.28
N THR A 75 8.94 8.10 19.46
CA THR A 75 9.63 8.21 20.73
C THR A 75 9.33 6.99 21.60
N GLU A 76 10.17 6.73 22.61
CA GLU A 76 10.05 5.54 23.46
C GLU A 76 8.71 5.39 24.18
N ASN A 77 8.03 6.50 24.44
CA ASN A 77 6.76 6.52 25.19
C ASN A 77 5.51 6.41 24.32
N GLU A 78 5.65 6.32 22.99
CA GLU A 78 4.50 6.20 22.10
C GLU A 78 3.74 4.89 22.34
N GLN A 79 2.43 4.95 22.17
CA GLN A 79 1.55 3.80 22.21
C GLN A 79 1.50 3.09 20.84
N ILE A 80 1.27 1.78 20.84
CA ILE A 80 1.23 0.97 19.62
C ILE A 80 0.13 1.43 18.66
N GLU A 81 -1.02 1.83 19.18
CA GLU A 81 -2.14 2.36 18.39
C GLU A 81 -1.74 3.63 17.65
N LYS A 82 -0.97 4.51 18.29
CA LYS A 82 -0.41 5.70 17.65
C LYS A 82 0.60 5.34 16.55
N CYS A 83 1.44 4.35 16.81
CA CYS A 83 2.39 3.82 15.81
C CYS A 83 1.63 3.27 14.59
N ALA A 84 0.61 2.42 14.80
CA ALA A 84 -0.24 1.88 13.73
C ALA A 84 -0.91 3.02 12.94
N GLN A 85 -1.48 4.00 13.62
CA GLN A 85 -2.07 5.18 12.98
C GLN A 85 -1.06 5.92 12.09
N LEU A 86 0.15 6.20 12.60
CA LEU A 86 1.21 6.87 11.84
C LEU A 86 1.63 6.05 10.61
N MET A 87 1.76 4.72 10.73
CA MET A 87 2.06 3.83 9.59
C MET A 87 0.98 3.90 8.52
N ILE A 88 -0.30 3.85 8.91
CA ILE A 88 -1.43 3.92 7.99
C ILE A 88 -1.45 5.27 7.27
N VAL A 89 -1.34 6.37 8.02
CA VAL A 89 -1.38 7.74 7.49
C VAL A 89 -0.21 8.02 6.56
N SER A 90 1.01 7.64 6.94
CA SER A 90 2.21 7.89 6.14
C SER A 90 2.43 6.88 5.02
N ALA A 91 1.65 5.80 4.97
CA ALA A 91 1.85 4.65 4.09
C ALA A 91 3.25 4.01 4.23
N ASN A 92 3.84 4.08 5.41
CA ASN A 92 5.11 3.46 5.75
C ASN A 92 4.88 2.11 6.40
N ARG A 93 5.65 1.10 6.02
CA ARG A 93 5.56 -0.26 6.57
C ARG A 93 6.36 -0.44 7.87
N ALA A 94 7.22 0.51 8.18
CA ALA A 94 7.94 0.59 9.44
C ALA A 94 8.27 2.05 9.75
N LEU A 95 8.40 2.36 11.03
CA LEU A 95 8.75 3.69 11.52
C LEU A 95 10.00 3.62 12.38
N PRO A 96 10.89 4.62 12.30
CA PRO A 96 12.08 4.70 13.13
C PRO A 96 11.73 5.16 14.54
N LEU A 97 12.32 4.48 15.52
CA LEU A 97 12.38 4.93 16.90
C LEU A 97 13.73 5.64 17.11
N LEU A 98 13.66 6.90 17.50
CA LEU A 98 14.87 7.71 17.71
C LEU A 98 15.01 8.14 19.17
N ASP A 99 16.26 8.23 19.60
CA ASP A 99 16.67 8.97 20.78
C ASP A 99 17.74 9.99 20.39
N ASN A 100 17.53 11.27 20.73
CA ASN A 100 18.45 12.37 20.45
C ASN A 100 18.98 12.39 18.98
N GLY A 101 18.10 12.06 18.01
CA GLY A 101 18.42 12.01 16.59
C GLY A 101 19.14 10.73 16.12
N ARG A 102 19.45 9.81 17.03
CA ARG A 102 20.07 8.53 16.73
C ARG A 102 19.02 7.43 16.60
N LEU A 103 19.22 6.53 15.65
CA LEU A 103 18.31 5.40 15.43
C LEU A 103 18.51 4.34 16.53
N ILE A 104 17.50 4.14 17.38
CA ILE A 104 17.45 3.04 18.34
C ILE A 104 17.00 1.75 17.65
N GLY A 105 15.99 1.85 16.77
CA GLY A 105 15.45 0.70 16.08
C GLY A 105 14.33 1.06 15.12
N LEU A 106 13.70 0.02 14.57
CA LEU A 106 12.51 0.11 13.72
C LEU A 106 11.37 -0.71 14.32
N ILE A 107 10.16 -0.22 14.13
CA ILE A 107 8.94 -0.96 14.38
C ILE A 107 8.22 -1.11 13.06
N SER A 108 7.89 -2.34 12.67
CA SER A 108 7.17 -2.64 11.42
C SER A 108 5.72 -3.03 11.66
N GLU A 109 4.91 -2.98 10.61
CA GLU A 109 3.55 -3.53 10.60
C GLU A 109 3.51 -4.94 11.18
N ARG A 110 4.47 -5.80 10.79
CA ARG A 110 4.55 -7.20 11.25
C ARG A 110 4.83 -7.33 12.75
N ASP A 111 5.59 -6.41 13.33
CA ASP A 111 5.89 -6.44 14.76
C ASP A 111 4.64 -6.16 15.58
N ILE A 112 3.80 -5.24 15.11
CA ILE A 112 2.52 -4.92 15.73
C ILE A 112 1.54 -6.09 15.57
N LEU A 113 1.44 -6.68 14.36
CA LEU A 113 0.53 -7.81 14.12
C LEU A 113 0.83 -9.00 15.00
N LYS A 114 2.12 -9.29 15.29
CA LYS A 114 2.53 -10.44 16.11
C LYS A 114 2.06 -10.40 17.55
N ILE A 115 1.80 -9.21 18.07
CA ILE A 115 1.37 -9.02 19.46
C ILE A 115 -0.11 -8.67 19.60
N SER A 116 -0.81 -8.53 18.47
CA SER A 116 -2.21 -8.12 18.43
C SER A 116 -3.13 -9.34 18.30
N ASP A 117 -4.28 -9.26 18.94
CA ASP A 117 -5.38 -10.21 18.75
C ASP A 117 -6.54 -9.51 18.07
N PHE A 118 -7.04 -10.10 16.99
CA PHE A 118 -8.11 -9.55 16.17
C PHE A 118 -9.45 -10.24 16.41
N GLY A 119 -9.55 -11.07 17.46
CA GLY A 119 -10.78 -11.74 17.85
C GLY A 119 -11.38 -12.58 16.74
N HIS A 120 -12.62 -12.29 16.38
CA HIS A 120 -13.38 -13.02 15.34
C HIS A 120 -13.35 -12.35 13.97
N ALA A 121 -12.56 -11.29 13.78
CA ALA A 121 -12.46 -10.60 12.50
C ALA A 121 -12.06 -11.56 11.37
N THR A 122 -12.68 -11.44 10.22
CA THR A 122 -12.43 -12.27 9.04
C THR A 122 -11.71 -11.49 7.95
N VAL A 123 -11.04 -12.19 7.04
CA VAL A 123 -10.33 -11.55 5.92
C VAL A 123 -11.26 -10.76 5.00
N ASP A 124 -12.52 -11.12 4.96
CA ASP A 124 -13.60 -10.46 4.22
C ASP A 124 -13.87 -9.03 4.69
N GLU A 125 -13.67 -8.78 5.97
CA GLU A 125 -13.89 -7.48 6.59
C GLU A 125 -12.75 -6.49 6.30
N VAL A 126 -11.56 -7.00 6.01
CA VAL A 126 -10.34 -6.19 5.83
C VAL A 126 -9.80 -6.18 4.41
N MET A 127 -10.16 -7.15 3.56
CA MET A 127 -9.62 -7.27 2.22
C MET A 127 -9.93 -6.05 1.34
N SER A 128 -8.98 -5.67 0.52
CA SER A 128 -9.20 -4.80 -0.64
C SER A 128 -9.55 -5.64 -1.87
N GLY A 129 -10.44 -5.15 -2.75
CA GLY A 129 -10.83 -5.87 -3.97
C GLY A 129 -9.64 -6.19 -4.86
N ALA A 130 -9.57 -7.42 -5.38
CA ALA A 130 -8.46 -7.87 -6.22
C ALA A 130 -8.50 -7.25 -7.62
N ILE A 131 -7.40 -6.62 -8.02
CA ILE A 131 -7.15 -6.26 -9.42
C ILE A 131 -6.22 -7.32 -9.99
N VAL A 132 -6.71 -8.08 -10.94
CA VAL A 132 -6.02 -9.25 -11.49
C VAL A 132 -5.35 -8.97 -12.84
N ILE A 133 -4.44 -9.84 -13.25
CA ILE A 133 -3.82 -9.85 -14.58
C ILE A 133 -3.75 -11.29 -15.10
N GLU A 134 -3.88 -11.47 -16.42
CA GLU A 134 -3.75 -12.79 -17.05
C GLU A 134 -2.29 -13.22 -17.15
N GLU A 135 -2.01 -14.49 -17.05
CA GLU A 135 -0.65 -15.06 -17.04
C GLU A 135 0.15 -14.82 -18.32
N GLN A 136 -0.51 -14.65 -19.48
CA GLN A 136 0.12 -14.31 -20.75
C GLN A 136 0.36 -12.81 -20.93
N SER A 137 -0.12 -11.96 -20.02
CA SER A 137 0.12 -10.52 -20.08
C SER A 137 1.60 -10.20 -19.91
N THR A 138 2.04 -9.08 -20.49
CA THR A 138 3.43 -8.65 -20.37
C THR A 138 3.72 -7.90 -19.06
N LEU A 139 4.99 -7.85 -18.65
CA LEU A 139 5.44 -7.04 -17.51
C LEU A 139 5.14 -5.55 -17.72
N GLY A 140 5.18 -5.07 -18.99
CA GLY A 140 4.77 -3.71 -19.33
C GLY A 140 3.31 -3.45 -18.99
N ASN A 141 2.43 -4.41 -19.27
CA ASN A 141 1.01 -4.34 -18.90
C ASN A 141 0.82 -4.38 -17.39
N ALA A 142 1.57 -5.24 -16.68
CA ALA A 142 1.54 -5.30 -15.21
C ALA A 142 1.94 -3.95 -14.59
N LEU A 143 3.05 -3.36 -15.00
CA LEU A 143 3.51 -2.04 -14.54
C LEU A 143 2.49 -0.93 -14.84
N SER A 144 1.89 -0.94 -16.03
CA SER A 144 0.86 0.02 -16.42
C SER A 144 -0.38 -0.10 -15.54
N LYS A 145 -0.80 -1.33 -15.25
CA LYS A 145 -1.93 -1.63 -14.36
C LYS A 145 -1.64 -1.21 -12.92
N MET A 146 -0.43 -1.54 -12.41
CA MET A 146 0.01 -1.11 -11.09
C MET A 146 0.00 0.42 -10.93
N ARG A 147 0.51 1.15 -11.95
CA ARG A 147 0.48 2.63 -11.94
C ARG A 147 -0.94 3.18 -12.02
N ARG A 148 -1.77 2.64 -12.91
CA ARG A 148 -3.15 3.10 -13.12
C ARG A 148 -3.99 3.01 -11.85
N TYR A 149 -3.88 1.89 -11.15
CA TYR A 149 -4.65 1.62 -9.93
C TYR A 149 -3.90 2.01 -8.65
N ASN A 150 -2.64 2.45 -8.78
CA ASN A 150 -1.76 2.79 -7.66
C ASN A 150 -1.58 1.63 -6.66
N ILE A 151 -1.37 0.43 -7.18
CA ILE A 151 -1.11 -0.80 -6.43
C ILE A 151 0.28 -1.31 -6.73
N SER A 152 0.83 -2.14 -5.86
CA SER A 152 2.19 -2.71 -6.00
C SER A 152 2.18 -4.22 -6.25
N ARG A 153 1.00 -4.84 -6.43
CA ARG A 153 0.84 -6.29 -6.60
C ARG A 153 -0.38 -6.63 -7.42
N LEU A 154 -0.31 -7.76 -8.12
CA LEU A 154 -1.37 -8.26 -8.99
C LEU A 154 -1.47 -9.78 -8.84
N PRO A 155 -2.59 -10.33 -8.36
CA PRO A 155 -2.89 -11.74 -8.54
C PRO A 155 -2.97 -12.07 -10.03
N ILE A 156 -2.41 -13.23 -10.39
CA ILE A 156 -2.35 -13.71 -11.77
C ILE A 156 -3.37 -14.81 -11.93
N ILE A 157 -4.16 -14.72 -12.99
CA ILE A 157 -5.19 -15.69 -13.34
C ILE A 157 -4.89 -16.34 -14.68
N ASN A 158 -5.36 -17.58 -14.84
CA ASN A 158 -5.41 -18.23 -16.13
C ASN A 158 -6.65 -17.80 -16.92
N THR A 159 -6.84 -18.36 -18.13
CA THR A 159 -7.97 -18.08 -19.02
C THR A 159 -9.34 -18.42 -18.41
N ASN A 160 -9.38 -19.31 -17.42
CA ASN A 160 -10.61 -19.69 -16.69
C ASN A 160 -10.90 -18.77 -15.49
N GLY A 161 -10.05 -17.74 -15.25
CA GLY A 161 -10.15 -16.83 -14.11
C GLY A 161 -9.66 -17.41 -12.78
N VAL A 162 -9.02 -18.59 -12.80
CA VAL A 162 -8.48 -19.26 -11.61
C VAL A 162 -7.14 -18.64 -11.24
N LEU A 163 -6.91 -18.45 -9.93
CA LEU A 163 -5.64 -17.96 -9.39
C LEU A 163 -4.51 -18.96 -9.70
N VAL A 164 -3.44 -18.48 -10.35
CA VAL A 164 -2.24 -19.27 -10.67
C VAL A 164 -0.97 -18.73 -10.04
N GLY A 165 -0.95 -17.47 -9.62
CA GLY A 165 0.22 -16.86 -9.00
C GLY A 165 -0.02 -15.42 -8.56
N ILE A 166 1.06 -14.76 -8.17
CA ILE A 166 1.09 -13.34 -7.84
C ILE A 166 2.39 -12.72 -8.32
N ILE A 167 2.35 -11.45 -8.66
CA ILE A 167 3.53 -10.63 -8.98
C ILE A 167 3.46 -9.31 -8.21
N ASN A 168 4.58 -8.86 -7.68
CA ASN A 168 4.67 -7.55 -7.05
C ASN A 168 5.73 -6.66 -7.71
N ALA A 169 5.74 -5.38 -7.34
CA ALA A 169 6.63 -4.38 -7.94
C ALA A 169 8.11 -4.67 -7.67
N LEU A 170 8.47 -5.33 -6.54
CA LEU A 170 9.85 -5.72 -6.26
C LEU A 170 10.30 -6.87 -7.16
N ASP A 171 9.43 -7.84 -7.45
CA ASP A 171 9.74 -8.95 -8.36
C ASP A 171 10.14 -8.39 -9.74
N ILE A 172 9.40 -7.40 -10.21
CA ILE A 172 9.71 -6.73 -11.48
C ILE A 172 11.01 -5.91 -11.37
N ALA A 173 11.21 -5.19 -10.24
CA ALA A 173 12.42 -4.41 -10.02
C ALA A 173 13.68 -5.30 -9.97
N GLU A 174 13.58 -6.47 -9.36
CA GLU A 174 14.67 -7.46 -9.31
C GLU A 174 15.09 -7.90 -10.71
N VAL A 175 14.13 -8.22 -11.57
CA VAL A 175 14.40 -8.58 -12.97
C VAL A 175 15.05 -7.44 -13.76
N ILE A 176 14.62 -6.19 -13.50
CA ILE A 176 15.18 -5.00 -14.17
C ILE A 176 16.61 -4.70 -13.70
N SER A 177 16.90 -4.92 -12.40
CA SER A 177 18.18 -4.56 -11.77
C SER A 177 19.24 -5.66 -11.85
N THR A 178 18.89 -6.90 -12.19
CA THR A 178 19.84 -8.00 -12.33
C THR A 178 20.72 -7.78 -13.58
N PRO A 179 22.05 -7.63 -13.44
CA PRO A 179 22.94 -7.55 -14.57
C PRO A 179 22.89 -8.87 -15.36
N ARG A 180 22.34 -8.85 -16.56
CA ARG A 180 22.45 -10.00 -17.45
C ARG A 180 23.82 -9.94 -18.10
N GLU A 181 24.61 -11.01 -17.97
CA GLU A 181 25.85 -11.18 -18.71
C GLU A 181 25.59 -10.89 -20.18
N ARG A 182 26.35 -9.95 -20.74
CA ARG A 182 26.34 -9.67 -22.18
C ARG A 182 26.83 -10.91 -22.89
N SER A 183 25.93 -11.79 -23.31
CA SER A 183 26.32 -12.82 -24.27
C SER A 183 26.70 -12.12 -25.58
N THR A 184 27.95 -12.25 -25.94
CA THR A 184 28.67 -11.56 -27.05
C THR A 184 28.18 -11.92 -28.45
N LYS A 185 27.03 -12.57 -28.63
CA LYS A 185 26.58 -13.06 -29.95
C LYS A 185 25.09 -12.98 -30.27
N SER A 186 24.30 -12.10 -29.64
CA SER A 186 22.93 -11.91 -30.12
C SER A 186 22.48 -10.46 -29.98
N LYS A 187 22.03 -9.90 -31.08
CA LYS A 187 21.49 -8.55 -31.21
C LYS A 187 20.42 -8.28 -30.17
N GLY A 188 20.60 -7.29 -29.27
CA GLY A 188 19.51 -6.50 -28.72
C GLY A 188 18.68 -7.07 -27.57
N ILE A 189 19.09 -8.17 -26.91
CA ILE A 189 18.29 -8.76 -25.80
C ILE A 189 18.73 -8.23 -24.41
N GLY A 190 18.69 -6.94 -24.19
CA GLY A 190 19.13 -6.33 -22.93
C GLY A 190 18.57 -4.95 -22.68
N SER A 191 17.71 -4.45 -23.56
CA SER A 191 17.07 -3.15 -23.37
C SER A 191 15.87 -3.28 -22.40
N LEU A 192 15.57 -2.20 -21.66
CA LEU A 192 14.35 -2.09 -20.86
C LEU A 192 13.07 -2.42 -21.65
N ALA A 193 13.08 -2.24 -22.97
CA ALA A 193 12.00 -2.62 -23.86
C ALA A 193 11.78 -4.15 -23.84
N THR A 194 12.83 -4.94 -24.00
CA THR A 194 12.75 -6.43 -24.04
C THR A 194 12.26 -7.02 -22.70
N ILE A 195 12.61 -6.41 -21.56
CA ILE A 195 12.13 -6.87 -20.25
C ILE A 195 10.62 -6.62 -20.13
N ARG A 196 10.12 -5.51 -20.65
CA ARG A 196 8.68 -5.19 -20.62
C ARG A 196 7.84 -6.16 -21.43
N ASP A 197 8.41 -6.81 -22.43
CA ASP A 197 7.72 -7.77 -23.30
C ASP A 197 7.68 -9.19 -22.70
N LEU A 198 8.42 -9.45 -21.61
CA LEU A 198 8.34 -10.73 -20.91
C LEU A 198 6.93 -10.95 -20.35
N GLU A 199 6.43 -12.16 -20.45
CA GLU A 199 5.16 -12.55 -19.85
C GLU A 199 5.27 -12.62 -18.30
N VAL A 200 4.21 -12.21 -17.60
CA VAL A 200 4.19 -12.21 -16.13
C VAL A 200 4.38 -13.61 -15.56
N LYS A 201 3.96 -14.67 -16.27
CA LYS A 201 4.15 -16.06 -15.82
C LYS A 201 5.62 -16.46 -15.66
N SER A 202 6.55 -15.76 -16.34
CA SER A 202 7.98 -16.08 -16.27
C SER A 202 8.65 -15.69 -14.95
N ILE A 203 8.02 -14.76 -14.19
CA ILE A 203 8.54 -14.26 -12.92
C ILE A 203 7.51 -14.30 -11.79
N MET A 204 6.30 -14.80 -12.05
CA MET A 204 5.28 -14.92 -11.02
C MET A 204 5.74 -15.85 -9.90
N LYS A 205 5.28 -15.56 -8.69
CA LYS A 205 5.50 -16.39 -7.51
C LYS A 205 4.20 -17.12 -7.14
N ARG A 206 4.34 -18.19 -6.37
CA ARG A 206 3.18 -18.87 -5.80
C ARG A 206 2.43 -17.92 -4.87
N ALA A 207 1.13 -17.74 -5.10
CA ALA A 207 0.28 -16.98 -4.21
C ALA A 207 -0.12 -17.83 -3.00
N ILE A 208 -0.09 -17.21 -1.81
CA ILE A 208 -0.80 -17.76 -0.65
C ILE A 208 -2.24 -17.31 -0.78
N SER A 209 -3.17 -18.27 -0.71
CA SER A 209 -4.60 -17.97 -0.81
C SER A 209 -5.39 -18.59 0.32
N VAL A 210 -6.46 -17.90 0.70
CA VAL A 210 -7.39 -18.30 1.76
C VAL A 210 -8.82 -18.04 1.33
N GLU A 211 -9.75 -18.75 1.93
CA GLU A 211 -11.18 -18.56 1.69
C GLU A 211 -11.71 -17.32 2.41
N ARG A 212 -12.79 -16.78 1.89
CA ARG A 212 -13.43 -15.53 2.31
C ARG A 212 -13.72 -15.42 3.81
N ARG A 213 -14.07 -16.53 4.48
CA ARG A 213 -14.43 -16.55 5.91
C ARG A 213 -13.27 -16.93 6.84
N THR A 214 -12.05 -17.00 6.32
CA THR A 214 -10.86 -17.28 7.15
C THR A 214 -10.68 -16.15 8.17
N ARG A 215 -10.35 -16.51 9.41
CA ARG A 215 -10.10 -15.53 10.48
C ARG A 215 -8.77 -14.79 10.22
N VAL A 216 -8.72 -13.53 10.61
CA VAL A 216 -7.49 -12.73 10.49
C VAL A 216 -6.36 -13.35 11.30
N ASN A 217 -6.63 -13.84 12.52
CA ASN A 217 -5.60 -14.48 13.35
C ASN A 217 -4.97 -15.71 12.68
N ASP A 218 -5.71 -16.46 11.86
CA ASP A 218 -5.22 -17.68 11.21
C ASP A 218 -4.24 -17.37 10.07
N ILE A 219 -4.23 -16.15 9.54
CA ILE A 219 -3.35 -15.75 8.44
C ILE A 219 -2.12 -14.96 8.87
N LEU A 220 -2.00 -14.56 10.13
CA LEU A 220 -0.89 -13.71 10.60
C LEU A 220 0.49 -14.33 10.32
N SER A 221 0.64 -15.64 10.53
CA SER A 221 1.89 -16.37 10.28
C SER A 221 2.32 -16.36 8.81
N HIS A 222 1.38 -16.20 7.87
CA HIS A 222 1.71 -16.11 6.45
C HIS A 222 2.54 -14.87 6.14
N PHE A 223 2.36 -13.78 6.91
CA PHE A 223 3.10 -12.54 6.71
C PHE A 223 4.56 -12.59 7.19
N ASP A 224 5.01 -13.66 7.83
CA ASP A 224 6.43 -13.82 8.15
C ASP A 224 7.29 -13.95 6.88
N ASN A 225 6.74 -14.60 5.84
CA ASN A 225 7.46 -14.87 4.60
C ASN A 225 6.80 -14.24 3.35
N ASN A 226 5.58 -13.75 3.46
CA ASN A 226 4.83 -13.17 2.35
C ASN A 226 4.38 -11.74 2.69
N GLU A 227 4.10 -10.95 1.67
CA GLU A 227 3.68 -9.57 1.82
C GLU A 227 2.16 -9.41 1.77
N GLU A 228 1.50 -10.40 1.21
CA GLU A 228 0.06 -10.43 0.99
C GLU A 228 -0.47 -11.87 1.04
N VAL A 229 -1.77 -11.93 1.29
CA VAL A 229 -2.59 -13.13 1.15
C VAL A 229 -3.71 -12.81 0.17
N VAL A 230 -3.93 -13.68 -0.82
CA VAL A 230 -5.02 -13.53 -1.78
C VAL A 230 -6.27 -14.19 -1.22
N VAL A 231 -7.38 -13.46 -1.18
CA VAL A 231 -8.67 -14.03 -0.79
C VAL A 231 -9.36 -14.58 -2.03
N ILE A 232 -9.81 -15.81 -1.98
CA ILE A 232 -10.44 -16.49 -3.09
C ILE A 232 -11.91 -16.84 -2.79
N GLY A 233 -12.71 -16.87 -3.84
CA GLY A 233 -14.05 -17.47 -3.87
C GLY A 233 -14.13 -18.30 -5.15
N ASP A 234 -14.52 -19.57 -5.05
CA ASP A 234 -14.54 -20.52 -6.17
C ASP A 234 -13.22 -20.57 -6.96
N ARG A 235 -12.10 -20.56 -6.24
CA ARG A 235 -10.72 -20.53 -6.77
C ARG A 235 -10.35 -19.25 -7.54
N ARG A 236 -11.22 -18.24 -7.59
CA ARG A 236 -10.99 -16.96 -8.25
C ARG A 236 -10.56 -15.90 -7.23
N PRO A 237 -9.59 -15.04 -7.54
CA PRO A 237 -9.21 -13.96 -6.63
C PRO A 237 -10.35 -12.94 -6.51
N ILE A 238 -10.82 -12.72 -5.29
CA ILE A 238 -11.85 -11.72 -4.97
C ILE A 238 -11.28 -10.55 -4.16
N GLY A 239 -10.20 -10.78 -3.41
CA GLY A 239 -9.57 -9.75 -2.60
C GLY A 239 -8.09 -10.03 -2.32
N ILE A 240 -7.44 -9.06 -1.73
CA ILE A 240 -6.06 -9.14 -1.21
C ILE A 240 -6.08 -8.56 0.19
N VAL A 241 -5.38 -9.23 1.12
CA VAL A 241 -5.11 -8.75 2.48
C VAL A 241 -3.61 -8.54 2.64
N THR A 242 -3.23 -7.41 3.21
CA THR A 242 -1.86 -7.07 3.57
C THR A 242 -1.76 -6.75 5.06
N PRO A 243 -0.57 -6.75 5.67
CA PRO A 243 -0.39 -6.30 7.05
C PRO A 243 -1.06 -4.95 7.35
N LYS A 244 -0.97 -4.02 6.41
CA LYS A 244 -1.60 -2.70 6.55
C LYS A 244 -3.12 -2.76 6.68
N ASP A 245 -3.78 -3.62 5.91
CA ASP A 245 -5.24 -3.75 5.93
C ASP A 245 -5.70 -4.29 7.30
N ILE A 246 -4.90 -5.15 7.92
CA ILE A 246 -5.17 -5.69 9.26
C ILE A 246 -4.89 -4.65 10.36
N LEU A 247 -3.83 -3.83 10.22
CA LEU A 247 -3.54 -2.76 11.17
C LEU A 247 -4.71 -1.78 11.35
N GLU A 248 -5.57 -1.65 10.34
CA GLU A 248 -6.75 -0.79 10.41
C GLU A 248 -7.73 -1.24 11.50
N LEU A 249 -7.74 -2.53 11.87
CA LEU A 249 -8.55 -3.06 12.97
C LEU A 249 -8.09 -2.59 14.36
N ILE A 250 -6.82 -2.18 14.50
CA ILE A 250 -6.24 -1.70 15.76
C ILE A 250 -6.67 -0.26 16.06
N LEU A 251 -7.06 0.48 15.01
CA LEU A 251 -7.43 1.87 15.17
C LEU A 251 -8.71 1.99 16.01
N PRO A 252 -8.75 2.91 17.00
CA PRO A 252 -9.95 3.15 17.75
C PRO A 252 -11.08 3.60 16.81
N ARG A 253 -12.27 3.01 16.95
CA ARG A 253 -13.48 3.48 16.27
C ARG A 253 -13.87 4.82 16.86
N ILE A 254 -13.60 5.89 16.15
CA ILE A 254 -13.91 7.26 16.60
C ILE A 254 -15.25 7.66 15.97
N ASN A 255 -16.18 8.16 16.78
CA ASN A 255 -17.52 8.59 16.33
C ASN A 255 -17.49 9.80 15.37
N LYS A 256 -16.36 10.48 15.24
CA LYS A 256 -16.15 11.54 14.25
C LYS A 256 -14.93 11.17 13.38
N PRO A 257 -15.06 11.15 12.05
CA PRO A 257 -13.95 10.82 11.17
C PRO A 257 -12.81 11.82 11.33
N THR A 258 -11.63 11.33 11.68
CA THR A 258 -10.42 12.16 11.73
C THR A 258 -9.84 12.26 10.32
N ILE A 259 -9.67 13.49 9.83
CA ILE A 259 -9.05 13.76 8.53
C ILE A 259 -7.57 14.00 8.74
N HIS A 260 -6.73 13.20 8.10
CA HIS A 260 -5.30 13.40 8.06
C HIS A 260 -4.84 13.76 6.65
N VAL A 261 -4.32 14.97 6.50
CA VAL A 261 -3.69 15.40 5.25
C VAL A 261 -2.19 15.13 5.36
N ALA A 262 -1.72 14.12 4.64
CA ALA A 262 -0.31 13.73 4.61
C ALA A 262 0.42 14.40 3.44
N HIS A 263 1.64 14.83 3.69
CA HIS A 263 2.58 15.49 2.77
C HIS A 263 2.36 16.99 2.46
N LEU A 264 3.41 17.58 1.95
CA LEU A 264 3.77 18.97 1.63
C LEU A 264 2.63 19.84 1.06
N VAL A 265 1.82 20.39 1.93
CA VAL A 265 0.98 21.55 1.65
C VAL A 265 1.14 22.55 2.81
N ASP A 266 1.07 23.83 2.50
CA ASP A 266 1.00 24.88 3.51
C ASP A 266 -0.27 24.76 4.36
N GLU A 267 -0.28 25.40 5.51
CA GLU A 267 -1.38 25.30 6.48
C GLU A 267 -2.72 25.80 5.93
N VAL A 268 -2.70 26.82 5.09
CA VAL A 268 -3.92 27.39 4.48
C VAL A 268 -4.54 26.37 3.52
N THR A 269 -3.73 25.80 2.65
CA THR A 269 -4.15 24.76 1.71
C THR A 269 -4.64 23.51 2.44
N ARG A 270 -3.98 23.12 3.55
CA ARG A 270 -4.40 22.01 4.41
C ARG A 270 -5.79 22.25 4.97
N SER A 271 -6.02 23.42 5.58
CA SER A 271 -7.31 23.78 6.16
C SER A 271 -8.43 23.79 5.14
N GLU A 272 -8.15 24.23 3.90
CA GLU A 272 -9.13 24.22 2.81
C GLU A 272 -9.49 22.80 2.37
N ILE A 273 -8.48 21.91 2.25
CA ILE A 273 -8.69 20.50 1.93
C ILE A 273 -9.54 19.82 3.02
N GLU A 274 -9.20 20.03 4.29
CA GLU A 274 -9.95 19.50 5.42
C GLU A 274 -11.40 19.98 5.42
N THR A 275 -11.62 21.28 5.17
CA THR A 275 -12.96 21.86 5.08
C THR A 275 -13.78 21.23 3.94
N GLN A 276 -13.20 21.03 2.76
CA GLN A 276 -13.88 20.39 1.64
C GLN A 276 -14.20 18.91 1.94
N MET A 277 -13.29 18.22 2.60
CA MET A 277 -13.50 16.83 3.01
C MET A 277 -14.61 16.73 4.08
N HIS A 278 -14.64 17.60 5.10
CA HIS A 278 -15.71 17.62 6.09
C HIS A 278 -17.09 17.81 5.44
N LYS A 279 -17.24 18.82 4.56
CA LYS A 279 -18.48 19.04 3.81
C LYS A 279 -18.90 17.83 2.98
N PHE A 280 -17.92 17.13 2.40
CA PHE A 280 -18.20 15.92 1.64
C PHE A 280 -18.65 14.77 2.54
N LEU A 281 -18.00 14.57 3.68
CA LEU A 281 -18.34 13.51 4.65
C LEU A 281 -19.75 13.69 5.22
N GLU A 282 -20.15 14.92 5.55
CA GLU A 282 -21.51 15.25 5.96
C GLU A 282 -22.55 14.85 4.90
N LYS A 283 -22.25 15.13 3.62
CA LYS A 283 -23.14 14.78 2.49
C LYS A 283 -23.31 13.28 2.28
N ILE A 284 -22.30 12.48 2.61
CA ILE A 284 -22.33 11.02 2.42
C ILE A 284 -22.67 10.24 3.70
N GLN A 285 -22.89 10.92 4.80
CA GLN A 285 -23.25 10.31 6.07
C GLN A 285 -24.45 9.37 5.90
N GLY A 286 -24.35 8.17 6.47
CA GLY A 286 -25.36 7.11 6.36
C GLY A 286 -25.33 6.27 5.05
N LYS A 287 -24.61 6.66 4.01
CA LYS A 287 -24.52 5.88 2.75
C LYS A 287 -23.51 4.74 2.82
N LEU A 288 -22.42 4.93 3.56
CA LEU A 288 -21.30 3.98 3.67
C LEU A 288 -21.24 3.24 5.02
N GLY A 289 -22.16 3.50 5.96
CA GLY A 289 -22.00 3.14 7.36
C GLY A 289 -21.12 4.15 8.10
N ASP A 290 -20.57 3.77 9.24
CA ASP A 290 -19.74 4.67 10.03
C ASP A 290 -18.34 4.82 9.39
N ILE A 291 -17.90 6.06 9.25
CA ILE A 291 -16.59 6.41 8.74
C ILE A 291 -15.69 6.70 9.93
N HIS A 292 -14.63 5.92 10.09
CA HIS A 292 -13.76 5.99 11.27
C HIS A 292 -12.53 6.89 11.04
N LEU A 293 -11.97 6.82 9.84
CA LEU A 293 -10.75 7.52 9.48
C LEU A 293 -10.79 7.94 8.02
N VAL A 294 -10.29 9.13 7.74
CA VAL A 294 -10.07 9.63 6.39
C VAL A 294 -8.63 10.06 6.25
N VAL A 295 -7.92 9.47 5.31
CA VAL A 295 -6.54 9.83 5.01
C VAL A 295 -6.47 10.41 3.61
N VAL A 296 -5.93 11.63 3.50
CA VAL A 296 -5.71 12.32 2.24
C VAL A 296 -4.22 12.48 2.01
N TYR A 297 -3.71 11.88 0.95
CA TYR A 297 -2.32 12.02 0.51
C TYR A 297 -2.22 13.05 -0.60
N VAL A 298 -1.27 13.97 -0.50
CA VAL A 298 -1.00 14.99 -1.52
C VAL A 298 0.41 14.80 -2.05
N ASP A 299 0.56 14.53 -3.34
CA ASP A 299 1.84 14.38 -4.01
C ASP A 299 2.00 15.49 -5.07
N LYS A 300 3.14 16.21 -5.05
CA LYS A 300 3.51 17.18 -6.08
C LYS A 300 4.39 16.51 -7.13
N HIS A 301 4.02 16.63 -8.39
CA HIS A 301 4.78 16.08 -9.51
C HIS A 301 5.72 17.12 -10.13
N LYS A 302 6.81 16.66 -10.77
CA LYS A 302 7.76 17.54 -11.51
C LYS A 302 7.09 18.39 -12.59
N THR A 303 5.94 17.96 -13.11
CA THR A 303 5.14 18.65 -14.14
C THR A 303 4.19 19.71 -13.59
N ARG A 304 4.43 20.27 -12.42
CA ARG A 304 3.58 21.24 -11.71
C ARG A 304 2.14 20.73 -11.46
N LYS A 305 1.90 19.42 -11.54
CA LYS A 305 0.62 18.81 -11.19
C LYS A 305 0.66 18.28 -9.77
N TYR A 306 -0.49 18.27 -9.15
CA TYR A 306 -0.71 17.63 -7.86
C TYR A 306 -1.60 16.41 -8.05
N SER A 307 -1.27 15.31 -7.41
CA SER A 307 -2.19 14.20 -7.26
C SER A 307 -2.61 14.08 -5.81
N MET A 308 -3.90 13.92 -5.61
CA MET A 308 -4.48 13.73 -4.29
C MET A 308 -5.20 12.38 -4.25
N ARG A 309 -5.01 11.65 -3.17
CA ARG A 309 -5.65 10.36 -2.94
C ARG A 309 -6.30 10.39 -1.58
N ALA A 310 -7.57 9.99 -1.51
CA ALA A 310 -8.24 9.75 -0.24
C ALA A 310 -8.50 8.27 -0.02
N ARG A 311 -8.40 7.85 1.23
CA ARG A 311 -8.86 6.56 1.73
C ARG A 311 -9.85 6.83 2.86
N LEU A 312 -11.06 6.34 2.70
CA LEU A 312 -12.11 6.39 3.70
C LEU A 312 -12.23 4.99 4.30
N PHE A 313 -11.98 4.89 5.59
CA PHE A 313 -12.09 3.65 6.35
C PHE A 313 -13.46 3.60 7.00
N THR A 314 -14.24 2.61 6.64
CA THR A 314 -15.63 2.45 7.09
C THR A 314 -15.85 1.06 7.66
N ASP A 315 -16.93 0.86 8.40
CA ASP A 315 -17.38 -0.45 8.88
C ASP A 315 -17.73 -1.44 7.75
N LYS A 316 -17.81 -0.96 6.50
CA LYS A 316 -18.10 -1.76 5.30
C LYS A 316 -16.90 -1.94 4.36
N GLY A 317 -15.71 -1.59 4.82
CA GLY A 317 -14.47 -1.67 4.07
C GLY A 317 -13.90 -0.31 3.69
N VAL A 318 -12.87 -0.31 2.83
CA VAL A 318 -12.12 0.89 2.47
C VAL A 318 -12.55 1.40 1.10
N VAL A 319 -12.97 2.66 1.04
CA VAL A 319 -13.25 3.36 -0.22
C VAL A 319 -12.10 4.29 -0.54
N ASN A 320 -11.59 4.25 -1.77
CA ASN A 320 -10.48 5.10 -2.17
C ASN A 320 -10.70 5.76 -3.53
N ALA A 321 -10.19 6.96 -3.69
CA ALA A 321 -10.16 7.65 -4.98
C ALA A 321 -8.92 8.53 -5.14
N LYS A 322 -8.60 8.85 -6.39
CA LYS A 322 -7.49 9.72 -6.77
C LYS A 322 -7.99 10.86 -7.64
N GLY A 323 -7.54 12.09 -7.35
CA GLY A 323 -7.69 13.28 -8.20
C GLY A 323 -6.34 13.78 -8.68
N VAL A 324 -6.29 14.39 -9.86
CA VAL A 324 -5.07 15.04 -10.39
C VAL A 324 -5.48 16.34 -11.03
N ALA A 325 -4.81 17.45 -10.66
CA ALA A 325 -4.99 18.78 -11.23
C ALA A 325 -3.68 19.60 -11.10
N PHE A 326 -3.72 20.87 -11.52
CA PHE A 326 -2.55 21.75 -11.47
C PHE A 326 -2.33 22.42 -10.10
N ASP A 327 -3.31 22.36 -9.22
CA ASP A 327 -3.22 22.84 -7.83
C ASP A 327 -3.84 21.82 -6.86
N PRO A 328 -3.52 21.89 -5.55
CA PRO A 328 -4.01 20.95 -4.57
C PRO A 328 -5.53 20.97 -4.40
N VAL A 329 -6.13 22.16 -4.37
CA VAL A 329 -7.57 22.35 -4.12
C VAL A 329 -8.40 21.76 -5.25
N SER A 330 -8.03 22.03 -6.51
CA SER A 330 -8.65 21.41 -7.69
C SER A 330 -8.47 19.92 -7.71
N SER A 331 -7.29 19.41 -7.27
CA SER A 331 -7.04 17.96 -7.13
C SER A 331 -7.99 17.33 -6.11
N CYS A 332 -8.27 18.03 -5.00
CA CYS A 332 -9.25 17.63 -3.99
C CYS A 332 -10.66 17.53 -4.57
N LYS A 333 -11.11 18.54 -5.31
CA LYS A 333 -12.42 18.54 -5.95
C LYS A 333 -12.60 17.37 -6.92
N VAL A 334 -11.58 17.08 -7.74
CA VAL A 334 -11.59 15.92 -8.66
C VAL A 334 -11.65 14.61 -7.88
N MET A 335 -10.89 14.47 -6.81
CA MET A 335 -10.89 13.28 -5.94
C MET A 335 -12.25 13.07 -5.29
N ILE A 336 -12.84 14.10 -4.69
CA ILE A 336 -14.18 14.08 -4.08
C ILE A 336 -15.24 13.66 -5.09
N SER A 337 -15.21 14.22 -6.32
CA SER A 337 -16.15 13.84 -7.38
C SER A 337 -16.07 12.34 -7.73
N ARG A 338 -14.87 11.77 -7.71
CA ARG A 338 -14.67 10.33 -7.96
C ARG A 338 -15.15 9.47 -6.78
N LEU A 339 -14.89 9.91 -5.55
CA LEU A 339 -15.45 9.26 -4.35
C LEU A 339 -16.98 9.23 -4.39
N ASP A 340 -17.63 10.38 -4.66
CA ASP A 340 -19.09 10.48 -4.73
C ASP A 340 -19.68 9.52 -5.79
N ARG A 341 -19.01 9.40 -6.94
CA ARG A 341 -19.42 8.49 -8.01
C ARG A 341 -19.29 7.01 -7.60
N GLN A 342 -18.16 6.65 -6.98
CA GLN A 342 -17.90 5.29 -6.51
C GLN A 342 -18.91 4.88 -5.44
N ILE A 343 -19.15 5.74 -4.46
CA ILE A 343 -20.12 5.52 -3.37
C ILE A 343 -21.54 5.32 -3.92
N LYS A 344 -21.95 6.14 -4.88
CA LYS A 344 -23.25 5.99 -5.53
C LYS A 344 -23.38 4.68 -6.29
N SER A 345 -22.33 4.25 -6.98
CA SER A 345 -22.29 2.98 -7.71
C SER A 345 -22.42 1.79 -6.76
N GLU A 346 -21.64 1.76 -5.69
CA GLU A 346 -21.69 0.69 -4.67
C GLU A 346 -23.04 0.66 -3.94
N HIS A 347 -23.60 1.82 -3.60
CA HIS A 347 -24.93 1.89 -2.98
C HIS A 347 -26.02 1.34 -3.91
N SER A 348 -25.98 1.70 -5.19
CA SER A 348 -26.94 1.24 -6.19
C SER A 348 -26.84 -0.26 -6.40
N GLN A 349 -25.66 -0.85 -6.38
CA GLN A 349 -25.44 -2.28 -6.53
C GLN A 349 -25.98 -3.05 -5.33
N ARG A 350 -25.71 -2.59 -4.11
CA ARG A 350 -26.25 -3.19 -2.87
C ARG A 350 -27.78 -3.14 -2.78
N VAL A 351 -28.39 -2.08 -3.29
CA VAL A 351 -29.86 -1.97 -3.35
C VAL A 351 -30.44 -2.99 -4.34
N ARG A 352 -29.77 -3.25 -5.47
CA ARG A 352 -30.17 -4.29 -6.43
C ARG A 352 -30.04 -5.68 -5.84
N ASP A 353 -28.90 -5.98 -5.18
CA ASP A 353 -28.64 -7.28 -4.57
C ASP A 353 -29.65 -7.61 -3.46
N ARG A 354 -30.04 -6.61 -2.64
CA ARG A 354 -31.10 -6.78 -1.65
C ARG A 354 -32.47 -7.07 -2.27
N LYS A 355 -32.83 -6.39 -3.38
CA LYS A 355 -34.09 -6.66 -4.09
C LYS A 355 -34.12 -8.07 -4.70
N HIS A 356 -32.98 -8.55 -5.23
CA HIS A 356 -32.90 -9.92 -5.75
C HIS A 356 -32.97 -10.98 -4.65
N ALA A 357 -32.36 -10.73 -3.48
CA ALA A 357 -32.45 -11.63 -2.32
C ALA A 357 -33.88 -11.72 -1.76
N THR A 358 -34.63 -10.61 -1.74
CA THR A 358 -36.01 -10.57 -1.27
C THR A 358 -36.98 -11.23 -2.27
N SER A 359 -36.72 -11.13 -3.57
CA SER A 359 -37.52 -11.81 -4.61
C SER A 359 -37.31 -13.33 -4.64
N ALA A 360 -36.08 -13.78 -4.30
CA ALA A 360 -35.78 -15.23 -4.23
C ALA A 360 -36.42 -15.93 -3.00
N SER A 361 -36.59 -15.16 -1.88
CA SER A 361 -37.28 -15.69 -0.69
C SER A 361 -38.80 -15.65 -0.76
N GLY A 362 -39.36 -14.92 -1.72
CA GLY A 362 -40.83 -14.84 -1.95
C GLY A 362 -41.44 -15.92 -2.83
N THR A 363 -40.60 -16.76 -3.47
CA THR A 363 -41.07 -17.81 -4.40
C THR A 363 -41.10 -19.21 -3.77
N MET A 364 -40.83 -19.32 -2.46
CA MET A 364 -40.95 -20.54 -1.66
C MET A 364 -42.07 -20.40 -0.59
N ARG A 365 -43.26 -20.07 -1.01
CA ARG A 365 -44.46 -20.24 -0.20
C ARG A 365 -45.55 -20.85 -1.07
#